data_e226635ecfe1d73a42ef2abaa7124c9f
#
_entry.id   e226635ecfe1d73a42ef2abaa7124c9f
#
_cell.length_a   1.000
_cell.length_b   1.000
_cell.length_c   1.000
_cell.angle_alpha   90.00
_cell.angle_beta   90.00
_cell.angle_gamma   90.00
#
_symmetry.space_group_name_H-M   'P 1'
#
loop_
_entity.id
_entity.type
_entity.pdbx_description
1 polymer ?
#
loop_
_entity_poly.entity_id
_entity_poly.type
_entity_poly.pdbx_seq_one_letter_code
_entity_poly.pdbx_strand_id
1 'polypeptide(L)'
;MSLSIFRRHAKCHSGEKGVDAGTRLVRGGRSGFVRRRVGVAVLGVTMVLAGGGVEGATLQFGAVRDAVLYEDAGGAVANGAGEFLVAGRTNQGSGSRRRSLLAFDVTSIPAGAVVTGVEVWLHAQTVTTADVALGLHRMLTAWTSGGSNPGGNEATGVGALAGDATWLHASAPGLLWAVSGGDYAGAASAVRMVTGAGGWVTWSGAGLVADVEMWRSDPGGNAGWMLRSDEVTAQTAKRFESADSADAGLRPVLVVEFTVIPEVSVGLLSLVGGVVVLGRRRRRVE
;
A
#
# COMPACT_ATOMS: atom_id res chain seq x y z
N MET A 1 -7.10 4.89 -63.92
CA MET A 1 -8.57 4.94 -64.02
C MET A 1 -9.11 4.65 -62.65
N SER A 2 -9.85 5.44 -61.88
CA SER A 2 -10.48 6.74 -62.04
C SER A 2 -10.60 7.34 -60.65
N LEU A 3 -10.30 8.62 -60.52
CA LEU A 3 -10.58 9.46 -59.36
C LEU A 3 -12.09 9.51 -59.05
N SER A 4 -12.47 9.68 -57.79
CA SER A 4 -13.61 10.52 -57.47
C SER A 4 -13.47 11.17 -56.09
N ILE A 5 -13.32 12.50 -56.14
CA ILE A 5 -13.31 13.48 -55.07
C ILE A 5 -14.77 13.85 -54.76
N PHE A 6 -15.18 13.94 -53.48
CA PHE A 6 -16.35 14.70 -53.09
C PHE A 6 -16.02 15.63 -51.90
N ARG A 7 -15.89 16.93 -52.22
CA ARG A 7 -15.99 18.07 -51.27
C ARG A 7 -17.46 18.52 -51.19
N ARG A 8 -17.95 18.88 -50.03
CA ARG A 8 -18.90 20.00 -49.80
C ARG A 8 -18.91 20.29 -48.29
N HIS A 9 -18.51 21.38 -47.90
CA HIS A 9 -19.03 22.77 -47.80
C HIS A 9 -19.66 23.03 -46.41
N ALA A 10 -19.06 24.04 -45.77
CA ALA A 10 -19.42 24.74 -44.54
C ALA A 10 -20.78 25.48 -44.64
N LYS A 11 -21.43 25.68 -43.49
CA LYS A 11 -22.30 26.83 -43.27
C LYS A 11 -22.14 27.34 -41.83
N CYS A 12 -21.57 28.55 -41.78
CA CYS A 12 -21.70 29.47 -40.63
C CYS A 12 -23.16 29.94 -40.50
N HIS A 13 -23.61 30.07 -39.25
CA HIS A 13 -24.68 31.04 -38.97
C HIS A 13 -24.31 31.81 -37.70
N SER A 14 -24.11 33.09 -37.92
CA SER A 14 -24.02 34.15 -36.92
C SER A 14 -25.39 34.58 -36.46
N GLY A 15 -25.51 34.90 -35.18
CA GLY A 15 -26.69 35.56 -34.62
C GLY A 15 -26.34 36.31 -33.34
N GLU A 16 -26.04 37.60 -33.52
CA GLU A 16 -25.92 38.61 -32.46
C GLU A 16 -27.33 39.01 -31.93
N LYS A 17 -27.38 39.36 -30.66
CA LYS A 17 -27.98 40.48 -29.92
C LYS A 17 -28.37 40.00 -28.54
N GLY A 18 -28.15 40.67 -27.43
CA GLY A 18 -28.14 42.06 -27.14
C GLY A 18 -27.74 42.33 -25.69
N VAL A 19 -27.32 43.52 -25.51
CA VAL A 19 -26.82 44.20 -24.30
C VAL A 19 -27.87 44.26 -23.19
N ASP A 20 -27.52 44.05 -21.92
CA ASP A 20 -27.91 45.03 -20.90
C ASP A 20 -26.90 45.12 -19.75
N ALA A 21 -26.71 46.35 -19.30
CA ALA A 21 -25.72 46.77 -18.32
C ALA A 21 -26.30 46.70 -16.90
N GLY A 22 -25.48 46.25 -15.96
CA GLY A 22 -25.80 46.26 -14.53
C GLY A 22 -24.56 46.32 -13.69
N THR A 23 -24.00 47.50 -13.55
CA THR A 23 -22.88 47.83 -12.62
C THR A 23 -23.27 47.53 -11.18
N ARG A 24 -22.49 46.70 -10.47
CA ARG A 24 -22.37 46.83 -9.01
C ARG A 24 -20.98 46.42 -8.55
N LEU A 25 -20.20 47.39 -8.13
CA LEU A 25 -19.01 47.29 -7.33
C LEU A 25 -19.34 46.67 -5.97
N VAL A 26 -18.62 45.61 -5.57
CA VAL A 26 -18.29 45.36 -4.14
C VAL A 26 -16.90 44.74 -4.07
N ARG A 27 -16.03 45.53 -3.49
CA ARG A 27 -14.82 45.26 -2.68
C ARG A 27 -14.44 43.83 -2.38
N GLY A 28 -13.19 43.54 -2.69
CA GLY A 28 -12.12 43.23 -1.73
C GLY A 28 -12.25 41.92 -0.97
N GLY A 29 -11.24 41.08 -1.15
CA GLY A 29 -11.04 40.12 -0.08
C GLY A 29 -10.27 38.87 -0.45
N ARG A 30 -8.99 38.95 -0.19
CA ARG A 30 -8.15 37.84 0.30
C ARG A 30 -7.96 36.60 -0.58
N SER A 31 -6.77 36.53 -1.14
CA SER A 31 -6.10 35.30 -1.56
C SER A 31 -6.18 34.22 -0.49
N GLY A 32 -7.05 33.26 -0.67
CA GLY A 32 -7.11 32.05 0.13
C GLY A 32 -6.15 31.03 -0.44
N PHE A 33 -5.02 30.87 0.23
CA PHE A 33 -4.12 29.76 0.04
C PHE A 33 -4.88 28.47 0.37
N VAL A 34 -5.30 27.72 -0.64
CA VAL A 34 -5.89 26.38 -0.44
C VAL A 34 -4.76 25.43 -0.06
N ARG A 35 -4.52 25.29 1.25
CA ARG A 35 -3.74 24.17 1.78
C ARG A 35 -4.54 22.89 1.46
N ARG A 36 -4.06 22.11 0.49
CA ARG A 36 -4.46 20.71 0.35
C ARG A 36 -4.11 20.01 1.66
N ARG A 37 -5.12 19.76 2.47
CA ARG A 37 -5.01 18.81 3.57
C ARG A 37 -5.03 17.42 2.94
N VAL A 38 -3.89 16.76 2.97
CA VAL A 38 -3.81 15.31 2.81
C VAL A 38 -4.57 14.75 4.00
N GLY A 39 -5.78 14.33 3.78
CA GLY A 39 -6.59 13.67 4.79
C GLY A 39 -6.09 12.23 4.92
N VAL A 40 -5.26 11.96 5.91
CA VAL A 40 -5.08 10.60 6.42
C VAL A 40 -6.43 10.22 7.03
N ALA A 41 -7.19 9.37 6.34
CA ALA A 41 -8.41 8.79 6.89
C ALA A 41 -8.00 7.75 7.95
N VAL A 42 -7.83 8.22 9.18
CA VAL A 42 -7.81 7.33 10.34
C VAL A 42 -9.24 6.91 10.57
N LEU A 43 -9.62 5.70 10.11
CA LEU A 43 -10.90 5.11 10.48
C LEU A 43 -10.89 4.83 11.99
N GLY A 44 -11.93 5.29 12.65
CA GLY A 44 -12.06 5.39 14.09
C GLY A 44 -11.82 4.09 14.85
N VAL A 45 -10.98 4.20 15.86
CA VAL A 45 -10.83 3.22 16.95
C VAL A 45 -12.04 3.37 17.86
N THR A 46 -12.92 2.38 17.91
CA THR A 46 -13.94 2.28 18.96
C THR A 46 -13.32 1.54 20.13
N MET A 47 -12.78 2.27 21.11
CA MET A 47 -12.25 1.70 22.35
C MET A 47 -13.37 1.67 23.39
N VAL A 48 -13.84 0.50 23.76
CA VAL A 48 -14.72 0.31 24.91
C VAL A 48 -13.86 -0.11 26.10
N LEU A 49 -13.65 0.80 27.04
CA LEU A 49 -12.96 0.52 28.29
C LEU A 49 -13.94 -0.12 29.29
N ALA A 50 -13.83 -1.40 29.52
CA ALA A 50 -14.44 -2.09 30.63
C ALA A 50 -13.48 -3.13 31.22
N GLY A 51 -12.95 -2.82 32.38
CA GLY A 51 -12.39 -3.77 33.37
C GLY A 51 -11.32 -4.74 32.92
N GLY A 52 -10.04 -4.47 33.18
CA GLY A 52 -8.94 -5.44 33.42
C GLY A 52 -8.72 -6.62 32.47
N GLY A 53 -9.34 -6.65 31.30
CA GLY A 53 -9.20 -7.70 30.29
C GLY A 53 -8.23 -7.30 29.17
N VAL A 54 -7.58 -8.29 28.58
CA VAL A 54 -6.83 -8.11 27.32
C VAL A 54 -7.83 -7.77 26.22
N GLU A 55 -7.83 -6.54 25.71
CA GLU A 55 -8.75 -6.14 24.65
C GLU A 55 -8.07 -6.31 23.29
N GLY A 56 -8.76 -7.03 22.39
CA GLY A 56 -8.38 -7.13 20.99
C GLY A 56 -8.79 -5.86 20.24
N ALA A 57 -7.93 -5.36 19.35
CA ALA A 57 -8.19 -4.25 18.46
C ALA A 57 -7.74 -4.59 17.04
N THR A 58 -8.34 -3.90 16.06
CA THR A 58 -8.00 -4.06 14.64
C THR A 58 -7.71 -2.70 14.03
N LEU A 59 -6.61 -2.60 13.28
CA LEU A 59 -6.28 -1.45 12.45
C LEU A 59 -6.23 -1.86 10.98
N GLN A 60 -6.57 -0.91 10.11
CA GLN A 60 -6.46 -1.06 8.67
C GLN A 60 -5.54 0.03 8.13
N PHE A 61 -4.65 -0.38 7.23
CA PHE A 61 -3.65 0.48 6.60
C PHE A 61 -3.78 0.38 5.09
N GLY A 62 -3.84 1.51 4.39
CA GLY A 62 -3.63 1.56 2.95
C GLY A 62 -2.15 1.41 2.61
N ALA A 63 -1.83 0.87 1.44
CA ALA A 63 -0.46 0.86 0.96
C ALA A 63 0.04 2.30 0.78
N VAL A 64 1.28 2.56 1.24
CA VAL A 64 1.92 3.88 1.16
C VAL A 64 2.80 4.04 -0.07
N ARG A 65 3.19 2.92 -0.69
CA ARG A 65 3.90 2.85 -1.97
C ARG A 65 3.78 1.45 -2.54
N ASP A 66 3.83 1.36 -3.85
CA ASP A 66 3.98 0.12 -4.58
C ASP A 66 4.74 0.34 -5.91
N ALA A 67 5.11 -0.74 -6.58
CA ALA A 67 5.77 -0.70 -7.88
C ALA A 67 5.70 -2.08 -8.55
N VAL A 68 5.90 -2.12 -9.87
CA VAL A 68 6.05 -3.37 -10.62
C VAL A 68 7.46 -3.49 -11.19
N LEU A 69 8.10 -4.60 -10.92
CA LEU A 69 9.38 -4.99 -11.53
C LEU A 69 9.12 -5.83 -12.79
N TYR A 70 9.56 -5.34 -13.92
CA TYR A 70 9.51 -6.04 -15.20
C TYR A 70 10.85 -6.69 -15.47
N GLU A 71 10.88 -7.98 -15.76
CA GLU A 71 12.13 -8.69 -16.07
C GLU A 71 12.80 -8.07 -17.31
N ASP A 72 13.75 -7.18 -17.05
CA ASP A 72 14.58 -6.50 -18.03
C ASP A 72 15.99 -6.35 -17.50
N ALA A 73 16.96 -6.98 -18.17
CA ALA A 73 18.35 -7.00 -17.74
C ALA A 73 18.97 -5.60 -17.67
N GLY A 74 18.48 -4.63 -18.45
CA GLY A 74 18.94 -3.25 -18.45
C GLY A 74 18.32 -2.39 -17.35
N GLY A 75 17.26 -2.88 -16.68
CA GLY A 75 16.51 -2.09 -15.70
C GLY A 75 15.87 -0.83 -16.29
N ALA A 76 15.53 -0.88 -17.58
CA ALA A 76 15.03 0.28 -18.32
C ALA A 76 13.51 0.43 -18.25
N VAL A 77 12.80 -0.53 -17.63
CA VAL A 77 11.33 -0.56 -17.59
C VAL A 77 10.83 -0.56 -16.15
N ALA A 78 9.83 0.26 -15.87
CA ALA A 78 9.23 0.41 -14.56
C ALA A 78 7.71 0.69 -14.62
N ASN A 79 7.09 0.63 -13.46
CA ASN A 79 5.76 1.15 -13.14
C ASN A 79 5.75 1.46 -11.63
N GLY A 80 5.81 2.72 -11.29
CA GLY A 80 5.87 3.19 -9.91
C GLY A 80 4.69 4.07 -9.50
N ALA A 81 3.80 4.42 -10.44
CA ALA A 81 2.64 5.26 -10.22
C ALA A 81 1.45 4.88 -11.12
N GLY A 82 1.42 3.65 -11.63
CA GLY A 82 0.30 3.12 -12.40
C GLY A 82 -0.80 2.56 -11.51
N GLU A 83 -1.97 2.37 -12.09
CA GLU A 83 -3.16 1.91 -11.37
C GLU A 83 -3.13 0.42 -11.00
N PHE A 84 -2.19 -0.35 -11.58
CA PHE A 84 -2.17 -1.80 -11.41
C PHE A 84 -0.81 -2.36 -10.99
N LEU A 85 -0.90 -3.37 -10.14
CA LEU A 85 0.17 -4.30 -9.80
C LEU A 85 0.08 -5.55 -10.69
N VAL A 86 1.22 -6.12 -11.08
CA VAL A 86 1.26 -7.34 -11.90
C VAL A 86 2.26 -8.33 -11.29
N ALA A 87 1.83 -9.57 -11.04
CA ALA A 87 2.68 -10.64 -10.53
C ALA A 87 2.44 -11.96 -11.26
N GLY A 88 3.54 -12.72 -11.52
CA GLY A 88 3.52 -13.99 -12.26
C GLY A 88 4.30 -13.92 -13.56
N ARG A 89 3.96 -14.75 -14.54
CA ARG A 89 4.60 -14.76 -15.85
C ARG A 89 3.62 -14.45 -16.96
N THR A 90 4.02 -13.58 -17.87
CA THR A 90 3.32 -13.36 -19.14
C THR A 90 3.61 -14.50 -20.14
N ASN A 91 3.10 -14.38 -21.35
CA ASN A 91 3.36 -15.35 -22.44
C ASN A 91 4.59 -14.98 -23.30
N GLN A 92 5.41 -14.03 -22.86
CA GLN A 92 6.62 -13.63 -23.58
C GLN A 92 7.68 -14.73 -23.48
N GLY A 93 8.46 -14.94 -24.55
CA GLY A 93 9.54 -15.92 -24.58
C GLY A 93 10.71 -15.54 -23.66
N SER A 94 10.96 -14.24 -23.46
CA SER A 94 11.95 -13.68 -22.55
C SER A 94 11.37 -12.46 -21.86
N GLY A 95 11.95 -12.03 -20.73
CA GLY A 95 11.47 -10.88 -19.99
C GLY A 95 10.02 -11.03 -19.51
N SER A 96 9.61 -12.25 -19.18
CA SER A 96 8.21 -12.56 -18.90
C SER A 96 7.80 -12.45 -17.45
N ARG A 97 8.76 -12.37 -16.52
CA ARG A 97 8.47 -12.29 -15.07
C ARG A 97 7.98 -10.91 -14.70
N ARG A 98 6.98 -10.90 -13.81
CA ARG A 98 6.41 -9.70 -13.19
C ARG A 98 6.37 -9.92 -11.70
N ARG A 99 6.92 -8.98 -10.94
CA ARG A 99 6.89 -8.95 -9.49
C ARG A 99 6.33 -7.62 -9.04
N SER A 100 5.48 -7.62 -8.04
CA SER A 100 5.00 -6.37 -7.46
C SER A 100 5.57 -6.15 -6.08
N LEU A 101 5.93 -4.92 -5.79
CA LEU A 101 6.36 -4.47 -4.47
C LEU A 101 5.22 -3.70 -3.85
N LEU A 102 5.02 -3.84 -2.53
CA LEU A 102 4.03 -3.07 -1.77
C LEU A 102 4.50 -2.89 -0.34
N ALA A 103 4.25 -1.70 0.23
CA ALA A 103 4.61 -1.39 1.60
C ALA A 103 3.48 -0.63 2.31
N PHE A 104 3.37 -0.85 3.62
CA PHE A 104 2.39 -0.25 4.51
C PHE A 104 3.11 0.40 5.68
N ASP A 105 2.59 1.53 6.14
CA ASP A 105 3.09 2.18 7.36
C ASP A 105 2.35 1.61 8.58
N VAL A 106 3.07 0.84 9.38
CA VAL A 106 2.54 0.17 10.57
C VAL A 106 2.91 0.91 11.87
N THR A 107 3.47 2.10 11.79
CA THR A 107 3.97 2.86 12.97
C THR A 107 2.88 3.26 13.96
N SER A 108 1.62 3.28 13.54
CA SER A 108 0.49 3.58 14.43
C SER A 108 0.03 2.39 15.29
N ILE A 109 0.62 1.19 15.12
CA ILE A 109 0.39 0.06 16.03
C ILE A 109 1.05 0.42 17.39
N PRO A 110 0.31 0.36 18.53
CA PRO A 110 0.85 0.74 19.82
C PRO A 110 2.11 -0.06 20.20
N ALA A 111 3.10 0.60 20.81
CA ALA A 111 4.38 -0.03 21.16
C ALA A 111 4.23 -1.25 22.10
N GLY A 112 3.24 -1.23 23.01
CA GLY A 112 2.93 -2.34 23.93
C GLY A 112 1.97 -3.40 23.35
N ALA A 113 1.55 -3.29 22.09
CA ALA A 113 0.65 -4.25 21.48
C ALA A 113 1.39 -5.56 21.11
N VAL A 114 0.65 -6.65 21.13
CA VAL A 114 1.05 -7.95 20.56
C VAL A 114 0.19 -8.22 19.35
N VAL A 115 0.80 -8.35 18.18
CA VAL A 115 0.07 -8.64 16.93
C VAL A 115 -0.40 -10.10 16.97
N THR A 116 -1.70 -10.30 16.77
CA THR A 116 -2.34 -11.63 16.83
C THR A 116 -2.80 -12.13 15.45
N GLY A 117 -3.05 -11.22 14.52
CA GLY A 117 -3.48 -11.54 13.16
C GLY A 117 -3.01 -10.49 12.15
N VAL A 118 -2.66 -10.92 10.95
CA VAL A 118 -2.32 -10.04 9.83
C VAL A 118 -2.90 -10.60 8.55
N GLU A 119 -3.59 -9.73 7.82
CA GLU A 119 -4.10 -10.03 6.48
C GLU A 119 -3.70 -8.94 5.49
N VAL A 120 -3.28 -9.34 4.29
CA VAL A 120 -3.07 -8.44 3.15
C VAL A 120 -4.17 -8.70 2.13
N TRP A 121 -4.94 -7.69 1.79
CA TRP A 121 -6.04 -7.76 0.86
C TRP A 121 -5.68 -7.03 -0.42
N LEU A 122 -5.75 -7.71 -1.55
CA LEU A 122 -5.56 -7.14 -2.88
C LEU A 122 -6.79 -7.45 -3.75
N HIS A 123 -7.27 -6.46 -4.48
CA HIS A 123 -8.37 -6.64 -5.43
C HIS A 123 -7.80 -7.06 -6.79
N ALA A 124 -8.05 -8.32 -7.19
CA ALA A 124 -7.62 -8.86 -8.47
C ALA A 124 -8.58 -8.49 -9.59
N GLN A 125 -8.03 -8.14 -10.74
CA GLN A 125 -8.79 -7.99 -11.98
C GLN A 125 -9.11 -9.37 -12.57
N THR A 126 -10.25 -9.48 -13.27
CA THR A 126 -10.57 -10.68 -14.05
C THR A 126 -9.58 -10.83 -15.21
N VAL A 127 -8.94 -11.99 -15.29
CA VAL A 127 -7.98 -12.33 -16.35
C VAL A 127 -8.19 -13.79 -16.81
N THR A 128 -7.79 -14.11 -18.03
CA THR A 128 -7.92 -15.45 -18.62
C THR A 128 -6.66 -16.30 -18.45
N THR A 129 -5.77 -15.92 -17.52
CA THR A 129 -4.52 -16.64 -17.25
C THR A 129 -4.74 -17.81 -16.30
N ALA A 130 -3.86 -18.80 -16.35
CA ALA A 130 -3.93 -19.98 -15.49
C ALA A 130 -3.81 -19.63 -14.01
N ASP A 131 -4.40 -20.44 -13.14
CA ASP A 131 -4.27 -20.31 -11.70
C ASP A 131 -2.82 -20.41 -11.27
N VAL A 132 -2.43 -19.64 -10.24
CA VAL A 132 -1.06 -19.58 -9.77
C VAL A 132 -1.00 -19.33 -8.28
N ALA A 133 -0.04 -19.97 -7.60
CA ALA A 133 0.32 -19.64 -6.25
C ALA A 133 1.18 -18.37 -6.24
N LEU A 134 0.71 -17.33 -5.56
CA LEU A 134 1.44 -16.08 -5.33
C LEU A 134 1.85 -15.98 -3.87
N GLY A 135 3.14 -15.75 -3.63
CA GLY A 135 3.72 -15.57 -2.31
C GLY A 135 4.02 -14.10 -2.03
N LEU A 136 3.77 -13.67 -0.81
CA LEU A 136 4.29 -12.44 -0.24
C LEU A 136 5.63 -12.75 0.43
N HIS A 137 6.71 -12.19 -0.08
CA HIS A 137 8.07 -12.36 0.44
C HIS A 137 8.55 -11.04 1.05
N ARG A 138 9.02 -11.05 2.29
CA ARG A 138 9.51 -9.85 2.95
C ARG A 138 10.71 -9.27 2.19
N MET A 139 10.68 -7.97 1.88
CA MET A 139 11.79 -7.26 1.28
C MET A 139 12.92 -7.06 2.28
N LEU A 140 14.16 -7.15 1.80
CA LEU A 140 15.38 -7.02 2.60
C LEU A 140 16.10 -5.69 2.36
N THR A 141 15.79 -5.02 1.26
CA THR A 141 16.39 -3.75 0.85
C THR A 141 15.30 -2.70 0.67
N ALA A 142 15.51 -1.51 1.20
CA ALA A 142 14.63 -0.37 0.99
C ALA A 142 14.61 0.03 -0.48
N TRP A 143 13.44 0.49 -0.97
CA TRP A 143 13.21 0.85 -2.35
C TRP A 143 12.28 2.05 -2.47
N THR A 144 12.22 2.64 -3.64
CA THR A 144 11.32 3.75 -3.96
C THR A 144 10.40 3.40 -5.13
N SER A 145 9.15 3.87 -5.11
CA SER A 145 8.20 3.63 -6.20
C SER A 145 8.56 4.41 -7.47
N GLY A 146 9.02 5.66 -7.30
CA GLY A 146 9.24 6.56 -8.43
C GLY A 146 7.96 7.15 -8.99
N GLY A 147 7.97 7.52 -10.26
CA GLY A 147 6.84 8.23 -10.88
C GLY A 147 6.47 7.75 -12.28
N SER A 148 7.06 6.65 -12.76
CA SER A 148 6.70 6.09 -14.07
C SER A 148 5.27 5.55 -14.04
N ASN A 149 4.46 5.90 -15.04
CA ASN A 149 3.08 5.45 -15.19
C ASN A 149 2.84 5.01 -16.64
N PRO A 150 2.71 3.70 -16.87
CA PRO A 150 2.46 3.18 -18.22
C PRO A 150 1.08 3.54 -18.77
N GLY A 151 0.09 3.71 -17.90
CA GLY A 151 -1.31 3.83 -18.29
C GLY A 151 -1.90 2.57 -18.95
N GLY A 152 -3.19 2.50 -19.03
CA GLY A 152 -3.90 1.43 -19.74
C GLY A 152 -3.65 0.02 -19.17
N ASN A 153 -3.09 -0.87 -19.97
CA ASN A 153 -2.93 -2.28 -19.56
C ASN A 153 -1.81 -2.50 -18.52
N GLU A 154 -0.76 -1.68 -18.55
CA GLU A 154 0.40 -1.70 -17.63
C GLU A 154 1.21 -3.01 -17.58
N ALA A 155 0.84 -4.04 -18.34
CA ALA A 155 1.53 -5.33 -18.31
C ALA A 155 2.96 -5.30 -18.89
N THR A 156 3.30 -4.25 -19.65
CA THR A 156 4.61 -4.08 -20.29
C THR A 156 5.48 -3.00 -19.63
N GLY A 157 4.90 -2.18 -18.77
CA GLY A 157 5.59 -1.04 -18.16
C GLY A 157 5.91 0.08 -19.17
N VAL A 158 6.67 1.05 -18.71
CA VAL A 158 7.15 2.23 -19.48
C VAL A 158 8.61 2.49 -19.14
N GLY A 159 9.28 3.37 -19.88
CA GLY A 159 10.66 3.77 -19.59
C GLY A 159 10.83 4.26 -18.16
N ALA A 160 11.81 3.71 -17.45
CA ALA A 160 12.06 4.04 -16.06
C ALA A 160 12.51 5.50 -15.89
N LEU A 161 12.02 6.13 -14.85
CA LEU A 161 12.39 7.48 -14.41
C LEU A 161 13.31 7.41 -13.19
N ALA A 162 13.91 8.52 -12.82
CA ALA A 162 14.69 8.62 -11.60
C ALA A 162 13.82 8.34 -10.37
N GLY A 163 14.29 7.48 -9.49
CA GLY A 163 13.55 7.05 -8.30
C GLY A 163 12.67 5.82 -8.50
N ASP A 164 12.53 5.28 -9.72
CA ASP A 164 11.75 4.07 -9.95
C ASP A 164 12.49 2.82 -9.43
N ALA A 165 11.74 1.88 -8.85
CA ALA A 165 12.19 0.52 -8.71
C ALA A 165 12.09 -0.19 -10.07
N THR A 166 13.16 -0.88 -10.47
CA THR A 166 13.24 -1.64 -11.70
C THR A 166 13.72 -3.06 -11.42
N TRP A 167 13.83 -3.90 -12.44
CA TRP A 167 14.44 -5.22 -12.26
C TRP A 167 15.88 -5.17 -11.75
N LEU A 168 16.61 -4.12 -12.10
CA LEU A 168 18.01 -3.94 -11.72
C LEU A 168 18.19 -3.03 -10.49
N HIS A 169 17.29 -2.07 -10.28
CA HIS A 169 17.46 -1.02 -9.27
C HIS A 169 16.38 -1.09 -8.18
N ALA A 170 16.81 -0.88 -6.94
CA ALA A 170 15.92 -0.54 -5.83
C ALA A 170 15.44 0.91 -5.90
N SER A 171 16.26 1.77 -6.53
CA SER A 171 15.94 3.16 -6.87
C SER A 171 16.82 3.61 -8.03
N ALA A 172 16.27 3.71 -9.22
CA ALA A 172 17.01 4.07 -10.44
C ALA A 172 17.47 5.53 -10.41
N PRO A 173 18.64 5.84 -10.97
CA PRO A 173 19.67 4.93 -11.47
C PRO A 173 20.69 4.54 -10.39
N GLY A 174 20.55 5.02 -9.15
CA GLY A 174 21.63 5.06 -8.18
C GLY A 174 21.76 3.83 -7.29
N LEU A 175 20.64 3.22 -6.87
CA LEU A 175 20.64 2.11 -5.92
C LEU A 175 20.28 0.80 -6.63
N LEU A 176 21.24 -0.13 -6.71
CA LEU A 176 21.04 -1.45 -7.28
C LEU A 176 20.52 -2.44 -6.23
N TRP A 177 19.74 -3.44 -6.67
CA TRP A 177 19.56 -4.67 -5.90
C TRP A 177 20.88 -5.45 -5.83
N ALA A 178 21.08 -6.20 -4.75
CA ALA A 178 22.18 -7.16 -4.68
C ALA A 178 21.98 -8.31 -5.70
N VAL A 179 20.71 -8.67 -5.94
CA VAL A 179 20.32 -9.66 -6.96
C VAL A 179 19.23 -9.06 -7.84
N SER A 180 19.42 -9.07 -9.16
CA SER A 180 18.43 -8.57 -10.12
C SER A 180 17.05 -9.20 -9.88
N GLY A 181 16.03 -8.36 -9.87
CA GLY A 181 14.64 -8.74 -9.57
C GLY A 181 14.25 -8.59 -8.11
N GLY A 182 15.10 -7.95 -7.29
CA GLY A 182 14.83 -7.56 -5.91
C GLY A 182 15.46 -8.45 -4.86
N ASP A 183 15.80 -7.85 -3.72
CA ASP A 183 16.36 -8.55 -2.55
C ASP A 183 15.23 -8.86 -1.56
N TYR A 184 14.88 -10.12 -1.44
CA TYR A 184 13.74 -10.59 -0.63
C TYR A 184 14.06 -11.88 0.12
N ALA A 185 13.33 -12.17 1.18
CA ALA A 185 13.43 -13.41 1.93
C ALA A 185 13.02 -14.61 1.04
N GLY A 186 13.83 -15.65 1.02
CA GLY A 186 13.58 -16.84 0.19
C GLY A 186 12.28 -17.57 0.55
N ALA A 187 11.96 -17.65 1.86
CA ALA A 187 10.68 -18.16 2.34
C ALA A 187 9.59 -17.08 2.19
N ALA A 188 8.42 -17.46 1.69
CA ALA A 188 7.26 -16.58 1.66
C ALA A 188 6.65 -16.44 3.06
N SER A 189 6.26 -15.23 3.43
CA SER A 189 5.53 -14.94 4.68
C SER A 189 4.09 -15.47 4.62
N ALA A 190 3.48 -15.47 3.44
CA ALA A 190 2.20 -16.11 3.14
C ALA A 190 2.12 -16.49 1.66
N VAL A 191 1.34 -17.52 1.35
CA VAL A 191 1.08 -17.97 -0.04
C VAL A 191 -0.42 -18.13 -0.25
N ARG A 192 -0.92 -17.71 -1.41
CA ARG A 192 -2.32 -17.86 -1.81
C ARG A 192 -2.42 -18.32 -3.26
N MET A 193 -3.30 -19.27 -3.54
CA MET A 193 -3.71 -19.62 -4.89
C MET A 193 -4.62 -18.51 -5.43
N VAL A 194 -4.27 -17.94 -6.58
CA VAL A 194 -5.02 -16.87 -7.25
C VAL A 194 -5.53 -17.38 -8.58
N THR A 195 -6.85 -17.32 -8.76
CA THR A 195 -7.53 -17.70 -9.98
C THR A 195 -7.65 -16.52 -10.95
N GLY A 196 -8.22 -16.76 -12.13
CA GLY A 196 -8.54 -15.70 -13.09
C GLY A 196 -9.85 -14.96 -12.84
N ALA A 197 -10.62 -15.33 -11.81
CA ALA A 197 -12.00 -14.84 -11.61
C ALA A 197 -12.10 -13.38 -11.18
N GLY A 198 -11.02 -12.80 -10.66
CA GLY A 198 -11.04 -11.43 -10.08
C GLY A 198 -11.65 -11.39 -8.68
N GLY A 199 -11.77 -10.16 -8.13
CA GLY A 199 -12.29 -9.90 -6.79
C GLY A 199 -11.20 -9.88 -5.70
N TRP A 200 -11.64 -9.76 -4.45
CA TRP A 200 -10.73 -9.69 -3.31
C TRP A 200 -10.00 -11.01 -3.06
N VAL A 201 -8.69 -10.93 -2.92
CA VAL A 201 -7.80 -12.04 -2.56
C VAL A 201 -7.07 -11.66 -1.27
N THR A 202 -7.10 -12.56 -0.28
CA THR A 202 -6.53 -12.34 1.04
C THR A 202 -5.37 -13.30 1.28
N TRP A 203 -4.23 -12.75 1.68
CA TRP A 203 -3.08 -13.48 2.24
C TRP A 203 -3.11 -13.35 3.75
N SER A 204 -2.93 -14.43 4.48
CA SER A 204 -2.82 -14.45 5.94
C SER A 204 -1.84 -15.53 6.38
N GLY A 205 -1.33 -15.42 7.60
CA GLY A 205 -0.44 -16.45 8.16
C GLY A 205 0.56 -15.90 9.18
N ALA A 206 1.16 -16.83 9.92
CA ALA A 206 2.11 -16.51 10.98
C ALA A 206 3.37 -15.76 10.47
N GLY A 207 3.75 -15.96 9.20
CA GLY A 207 4.90 -15.23 8.61
C GLY A 207 4.60 -13.73 8.46
N LEU A 208 3.36 -13.35 8.09
CA LEU A 208 2.96 -11.94 8.03
C LEU A 208 2.94 -11.31 9.44
N VAL A 209 2.45 -12.06 10.43
CA VAL A 209 2.48 -11.61 11.84
C VAL A 209 3.91 -11.34 12.28
N ALA A 210 4.85 -12.27 12.00
CA ALA A 210 6.25 -12.11 12.34
C ALA A 210 6.91 -10.90 11.66
N ASP A 211 6.59 -10.63 10.39
CA ASP A 211 7.08 -9.48 9.66
C ASP A 211 6.58 -8.16 10.27
N VAL A 212 5.27 -8.06 10.56
CA VAL A 212 4.66 -6.85 11.16
C VAL A 212 5.21 -6.61 12.56
N GLU A 213 5.39 -7.66 13.38
CA GLU A 213 6.03 -7.54 14.71
C GLU A 213 7.48 -7.05 14.61
N MET A 214 8.23 -7.52 13.61
CA MET A 214 9.60 -7.05 13.34
C MET A 214 9.58 -5.56 12.99
N TRP A 215 8.70 -5.12 12.08
CA TRP A 215 8.60 -3.73 11.66
C TRP A 215 8.07 -2.80 12.74
N ARG A 216 7.19 -3.30 13.62
CA ARG A 216 6.75 -2.57 14.82
C ARG A 216 7.92 -2.31 15.76
N SER A 217 8.84 -3.27 15.91
CA SER A 217 10.02 -3.17 16.76
C SER A 217 11.14 -2.33 16.13
N ASP A 218 11.27 -2.42 14.81
CA ASP A 218 12.25 -1.67 14.00
C ASP A 218 11.57 -1.10 12.74
N PRO A 219 10.92 0.07 12.84
CA PRO A 219 10.23 0.69 11.70
C PRO A 219 11.16 1.00 10.53
N GLY A 220 12.46 1.22 10.79
CA GLY A 220 13.46 1.47 9.75
C GLY A 220 13.70 0.26 8.85
N GLY A 221 13.46 -0.95 9.34
CA GLY A 221 13.55 -2.19 8.57
C GLY A 221 12.32 -2.52 7.73
N ASN A 222 11.27 -1.69 7.73
CA ASN A 222 10.05 -1.93 6.96
C ASN A 222 10.24 -1.58 5.48
N ALA A 223 10.67 -2.55 4.70
CA ALA A 223 10.73 -2.46 3.24
C ALA A 223 9.50 -3.10 2.55
N GLY A 224 8.51 -3.58 3.30
CA GLY A 224 7.30 -4.20 2.77
C GLY A 224 7.50 -5.59 2.21
N TRP A 225 6.64 -6.00 1.29
CA TRP A 225 6.65 -7.32 0.65
C TRP A 225 6.78 -7.23 -0.86
N MET A 226 7.35 -8.30 -1.43
CA MET A 226 7.27 -8.63 -2.85
C MET A 226 6.20 -9.67 -3.07
N LEU A 227 5.27 -9.42 -3.99
CA LEU A 227 4.31 -10.38 -4.50
C LEU A 227 4.89 -11.04 -5.75
N ARG A 228 5.08 -12.37 -5.72
CA ARG A 228 5.62 -13.14 -6.84
C ARG A 228 5.09 -14.57 -6.87
N SER A 229 5.16 -15.21 -8.05
CA SER A 229 4.94 -16.65 -8.21
C SER A 229 6.25 -17.45 -8.09
N ASP A 230 6.17 -18.76 -8.34
CA ASP A 230 7.34 -19.62 -8.60
C ASP A 230 8.07 -19.27 -9.90
N GLU A 231 7.40 -18.51 -10.79
CA GLU A 231 7.93 -18.02 -12.07
C GLU A 231 8.32 -19.13 -13.06
N VAL A 232 7.76 -20.35 -12.90
CA VAL A 232 8.00 -21.49 -13.78
C VAL A 232 7.02 -21.50 -14.94
N THR A 233 5.72 -21.44 -14.64
CA THR A 233 4.66 -21.57 -15.64
C THR A 233 4.36 -20.22 -16.31
N ALA A 234 4.38 -20.16 -17.65
CA ALA A 234 3.96 -19.01 -18.43
C ALA A 234 2.44 -18.82 -18.38
N GLN A 235 1.94 -17.65 -18.77
CA GLN A 235 0.51 -17.28 -18.79
C GLN A 235 -0.15 -17.37 -17.41
N THR A 236 0.58 -16.99 -16.37
CA THR A 236 0.09 -16.98 -14.98
C THR A 236 0.00 -15.57 -14.39
N ALA A 237 0.39 -14.53 -15.15
CA ALA A 237 0.37 -13.15 -14.65
C ALA A 237 -1.03 -12.75 -14.19
N LYS A 238 -1.11 -12.26 -12.96
CA LYS A 238 -2.30 -11.69 -12.34
C LYS A 238 -2.13 -10.20 -12.21
N ARG A 239 -3.24 -9.46 -12.34
CA ARG A 239 -3.28 -8.01 -12.19
C ARG A 239 -4.14 -7.64 -10.99
N PHE A 240 -3.66 -6.75 -10.15
CA PHE A 240 -4.34 -6.25 -8.97
C PHE A 240 -4.40 -4.72 -9.02
N GLU A 241 -5.32 -4.13 -8.30
CA GLU A 241 -5.35 -2.69 -8.07
C GLU A 241 -4.13 -2.28 -7.23
N SER A 242 -3.57 -1.10 -7.52
CA SER A 242 -2.44 -0.50 -6.81
C SER A 242 -2.89 0.54 -5.77
N ALA A 243 -1.94 1.15 -5.06
CA ALA A 243 -2.19 2.32 -4.21
C ALA A 243 -2.63 3.55 -5.02
N ASP A 244 -2.31 3.58 -6.32
CA ASP A 244 -2.64 4.66 -7.24
C ASP A 244 -3.94 4.43 -8.02
N SER A 245 -4.63 3.29 -7.80
CA SER A 245 -5.92 2.99 -8.44
C SER A 245 -6.89 4.15 -8.29
N ALA A 246 -7.59 4.49 -9.40
CA ALA A 246 -8.60 5.53 -9.42
C ALA A 246 -9.75 5.22 -8.45
N ASP A 247 -10.11 3.93 -8.29
CA ASP A 247 -11.09 3.49 -7.28
C ASP A 247 -10.39 3.24 -5.93
N ALA A 248 -10.50 4.23 -5.04
CA ALA A 248 -9.91 4.14 -3.70
C ALA A 248 -10.46 2.95 -2.86
N GLY A 249 -11.66 2.47 -3.18
CA GLY A 249 -12.29 1.33 -2.50
C GLY A 249 -11.67 -0.02 -2.87
N LEU A 250 -10.84 -0.08 -3.92
CA LEU A 250 -10.20 -1.31 -4.41
C LEU A 250 -8.69 -1.37 -4.13
N ARG A 251 -8.13 -0.31 -3.53
CA ARG A 251 -6.69 -0.22 -3.21
C ARG A 251 -6.25 -1.28 -2.20
N PRO A 252 -4.96 -1.66 -2.19
CA PRO A 252 -4.39 -2.62 -1.24
C PRO A 252 -4.65 -2.22 0.21
N VAL A 253 -5.05 -3.19 1.03
CA VAL A 253 -5.31 -3.01 2.46
C VAL A 253 -4.52 -4.02 3.27
N LEU A 254 -3.86 -3.55 4.34
CA LEU A 254 -3.32 -4.38 5.40
C LEU A 254 -4.24 -4.30 6.61
N VAL A 255 -4.70 -5.43 7.08
CA VAL A 255 -5.49 -5.56 8.32
C VAL A 255 -4.61 -6.18 9.39
N VAL A 256 -4.52 -5.52 10.54
CA VAL A 256 -3.71 -5.99 11.67
C VAL A 256 -4.60 -6.09 12.90
N GLU A 257 -4.68 -7.30 13.43
CA GLU A 257 -5.30 -7.58 14.72
C GLU A 257 -4.23 -7.64 15.82
N PHE A 258 -4.48 -7.01 16.93
CA PHE A 258 -3.54 -7.00 18.04
C PHE A 258 -4.27 -6.89 19.39
N THR A 259 -3.57 -7.24 20.44
CA THR A 259 -4.02 -7.05 21.83
C THR A 259 -3.10 -6.04 22.52
N VAL A 260 -3.69 -5.16 23.32
CA VAL A 260 -2.93 -4.26 24.19
C VAL A 260 -2.94 -4.85 25.60
N ILE A 261 -1.77 -5.10 26.15
CA ILE A 261 -1.62 -5.50 27.56
C ILE A 261 -1.63 -4.19 28.37
N PRO A 262 -2.66 -3.94 29.20
CA PRO A 262 -2.67 -2.75 30.04
C PRO A 262 -1.44 -2.78 30.96
N GLU A 263 -0.61 -1.74 30.92
CA GLU A 263 0.40 -1.60 31.94
C GLU A 263 -0.30 -1.46 33.31
N VAL A 264 0.02 -2.37 34.24
CA VAL A 264 -0.46 -2.26 35.63
C VAL A 264 0.08 -0.96 36.17
N SER A 265 -0.77 0.05 36.27
CA SER A 265 -0.37 1.37 36.75
C SER A 265 0.28 1.21 38.13
N VAL A 266 1.57 1.48 38.24
CA VAL A 266 2.37 1.45 39.48
C VAL A 266 1.74 2.32 40.59
N GLY A 267 0.78 3.18 40.22
CA GLY A 267 -0.04 3.98 41.15
C GLY A 267 -0.87 3.16 42.15
N LEU A 268 -1.29 1.93 41.82
CA LEU A 268 -2.06 1.11 42.74
C LEU A 268 -1.18 0.48 43.85
N LEU A 269 0.06 0.17 43.55
CA LEU A 269 1.03 -0.34 44.53
C LEU A 269 1.44 0.72 45.57
N SER A 270 1.41 2.00 45.22
CA SER A 270 1.73 3.11 46.10
C SER A 270 0.62 3.32 47.18
N LEU A 271 -0.63 3.03 46.85
CA LEU A 271 -1.75 3.17 47.79
C LEU A 271 -1.76 2.07 48.85
N VAL A 272 -1.39 0.81 48.52
CA VAL A 272 -1.30 -0.30 49.46
C VAL A 272 -0.10 -0.14 50.38
N GLY A 273 1.04 0.39 49.89
CA GLY A 273 2.21 0.70 50.71
C GLY A 273 2.00 1.85 51.70
N GLY A 274 1.20 2.86 51.33
CA GLY A 274 0.89 4.02 52.17
C GLY A 274 0.00 3.69 53.35
N VAL A 275 -0.91 2.74 53.26
CA VAL A 275 -1.82 2.34 54.35
C VAL A 275 -1.08 1.52 55.45
N VAL A 276 -0.03 0.79 55.07
CA VAL A 276 0.73 -0.02 56.06
C VAL A 276 1.67 0.88 56.91
N VAL A 277 2.13 2.00 56.40
CA VAL A 277 3.02 2.90 57.15
C VAL A 277 2.25 3.77 58.15
N LEU A 278 0.99 4.14 57.86
CA LEU A 278 0.17 4.96 58.80
C LEU A 278 -0.41 4.18 59.99
N GLY A 279 -0.46 2.84 59.93
CA GLY A 279 -0.95 1.97 61.01
C GLY A 279 0.04 1.74 62.15
N ARG A 280 1.30 2.14 62.04
CA ARG A 280 2.36 1.83 63.04
C ARG A 280 2.75 2.96 64.00
N ARG A 281 2.05 4.11 64.02
CA ARG A 281 2.37 5.27 64.86
C ARG A 281 1.29 5.60 65.90
N ARG A 282 0.74 4.62 66.58
CA ARG A 282 -0.02 4.87 67.84
C ARG A 282 0.13 3.72 68.82
N ARG A 283 1.25 3.67 69.53
CA ARG A 283 1.37 3.13 70.90
C ARG A 283 2.70 3.52 71.48
N ARG A 284 2.73 4.69 72.09
CA ARG A 284 3.55 5.05 73.25
C ARG A 284 2.92 6.27 73.90
N VAL A 285 2.14 6.08 74.90
CA VAL A 285 2.09 6.92 76.09
C VAL A 285 1.56 6.03 77.19
N GLU A 286 2.35 5.99 78.27
CA GLU A 286 2.21 5.48 79.60
C GLU A 286 2.31 3.98 79.82
#